data_0f9a1313a124867a58b49da2750b13ac
#
_entry.id   0f9a1313a124867a58b49da2750b13ac
#
_cell.length_a   1.000
_cell.length_b   1.000
_cell.length_c   1.000
_cell.angle_alpha   90.00
_cell.angle_beta   90.00
_cell.angle_gamma   90.00
#
_symmetry.space_group_name_H-M   'P 1'
#
loop_
_entity.id
_entity.type
_entity.pdbx_description
1 polymer ?
#
loop_
_entity_poly.entity_id
_entity_poly.type
_entity_poly.pdbx_seq_one_letter_code
_entity_poly.pdbx_strand_id
1 'polypeptide(L)' 'MDPDHKVTQYEAAALVHDRAAEFWERHGRPDKATIERERAESNRFYADFEAEHLRRGQEDVSRARP' A
#
# COMPACT_ATOMS: atom_id res chain seq x y z
N MET A 1 -18.99 -4.53 2.05
CA MET A 1 -17.55 -4.60 1.81
C MET A 1 -16.81 -3.89 2.94
N ASP A 2 -15.81 -4.54 3.52
CA ASP A 2 -15.03 -3.98 4.61
C ASP A 2 -14.26 -2.74 4.11
N PRO A 3 -14.41 -1.55 4.75
CA PRO A 3 -13.67 -0.35 4.32
C PRO A 3 -12.15 -0.50 4.39
N ASP A 4 -11.63 -1.40 5.24
CA ASP A 4 -10.20 -1.68 5.34
C ASP A 4 -9.66 -2.57 4.22
N HIS A 5 -10.53 -3.09 3.36
CA HIS A 5 -10.14 -4.01 2.30
C HIS A 5 -9.13 -3.41 1.32
N LYS A 6 -9.30 -2.14 0.95
CA LYS A 6 -8.36 -1.44 0.05
C LYS A 6 -6.98 -1.30 0.68
N VAL A 7 -6.93 -0.94 1.96
CA VAL A 7 -5.65 -0.84 2.69
C VAL A 7 -4.93 -2.17 2.68
N THR A 8 -5.64 -3.25 3.01
CA THR A 8 -5.09 -4.61 3.02
C THR A 8 -4.60 -5.03 1.63
N GLN A 9 -5.35 -4.70 0.57
CA GLN A 9 -4.94 -5.00 -0.80
C GLN A 9 -3.65 -4.29 -1.19
N TYR A 10 -3.52 -3.00 -0.86
CA TYR A 10 -2.31 -2.24 -1.17
C TYR A 10 -1.11 -2.77 -0.40
N GLU A 11 -1.27 -3.12 0.87
CA GLU A 11 -0.20 -3.71 1.68
C GLU A 11 0.23 -5.07 1.14
N ALA A 12 -0.72 -5.92 0.76
CA ALA A 12 -0.42 -7.23 0.16
C ALA A 12 0.30 -7.07 -1.17
N ALA A 13 -0.13 -6.13 -2.01
CA ALA A 13 0.54 -5.84 -3.28
C ALA A 13 1.97 -5.36 -3.06
N ALA A 14 2.20 -4.51 -2.05
CA ALA A 14 3.54 -4.04 -1.72
C ALA A 14 4.47 -5.20 -1.35
N LEU A 15 3.99 -6.17 -0.57
CA LEU A 15 4.77 -7.35 -0.22
C LEU A 15 5.12 -8.21 -1.44
N VAL A 16 4.17 -8.37 -2.37
CA VAL A 16 4.42 -9.12 -3.62
C VAL A 16 5.52 -8.45 -4.42
N HIS A 17 5.49 -7.13 -4.55
CA HIS A 17 6.52 -6.38 -5.29
C HIS A 17 7.87 -6.41 -4.58
N ASP A 18 7.90 -6.38 -3.25
CA ASP A 18 9.15 -6.54 -2.49
C ASP A 18 9.80 -7.91 -2.75
N ARG A 19 8.99 -8.97 -2.76
CA ARG A 19 9.48 -10.32 -3.05
C ARG A 19 9.98 -10.45 -4.48
N ALA A 20 9.29 -9.81 -5.41
CA ALA A 20 9.73 -9.77 -6.81
C ALA A 20 11.06 -9.02 -6.93
N ALA A 21 11.26 -7.94 -6.17
CA ALA A 21 12.53 -7.22 -6.15
C ALA A 21 13.67 -8.11 -5.66
N GLU A 22 13.46 -8.88 -4.59
CA GLU A 22 14.45 -9.82 -4.09
C GLU A 22 14.80 -10.88 -5.14
N PHE A 23 13.80 -11.39 -5.84
CA PHE A 23 13.99 -12.35 -6.92
C PHE A 23 14.91 -11.78 -8.00
N TRP A 24 14.63 -10.55 -8.46
CA TRP A 24 15.43 -9.92 -9.51
C TRP A 24 16.85 -9.62 -9.06
N GLU A 25 17.07 -9.26 -7.79
CA GLU A 25 18.42 -9.08 -7.24
C GLU A 25 19.22 -10.38 -7.28
N ARG A 26 18.61 -11.49 -6.88
CA ARG A 26 19.27 -12.80 -6.91
C ARG A 26 19.61 -13.24 -8.33
N HIS A 27 18.87 -12.78 -9.32
CA HIS A 27 19.09 -13.12 -10.72
C HIS A 27 19.92 -12.07 -11.48
N GLY A 28 20.55 -11.15 -10.76
CA GLY A 28 21.45 -10.16 -11.37
C GLY A 28 20.74 -9.10 -12.20
N ARG A 29 19.51 -8.77 -11.88
CA ARG A 29 18.71 -7.75 -12.56
C ARG A 29 18.29 -6.62 -11.62
N PRO A 30 19.28 -5.78 -11.19
CA PRO A 30 18.96 -4.68 -10.28
C PRO A 30 18.03 -3.62 -10.89
N ASP A 31 18.02 -3.47 -12.22
CA ASP A 31 17.11 -2.61 -12.94
C ASP A 31 15.65 -2.98 -12.69
N LYS A 32 15.32 -4.26 -12.79
CA LYS A 32 13.97 -4.77 -12.52
C LYS A 32 13.63 -4.72 -11.04
N ALA A 33 14.60 -4.98 -10.17
CA ALA A 33 14.41 -4.87 -8.72
C ALA A 33 14.01 -3.45 -8.32
N THR A 34 14.65 -2.43 -8.89
CA THR A 34 14.34 -1.03 -8.63
C THR A 34 12.89 -0.71 -9.01
N ILE A 35 12.44 -1.17 -10.18
CA ILE A 35 11.05 -0.97 -10.63
C ILE A 35 10.06 -1.60 -9.64
N GLU A 36 10.34 -2.82 -9.19
CA GLU A 36 9.46 -3.49 -8.23
C GLU A 36 9.42 -2.78 -6.87
N ARG A 37 10.54 -2.24 -6.41
CA ARG A 37 10.57 -1.45 -5.17
C ARG A 37 9.78 -0.16 -5.29
N GLU A 38 9.85 0.50 -6.42
CA GLU A 38 9.05 1.69 -6.68
C GLU A 38 7.56 1.38 -6.65
N ARG A 39 7.16 0.25 -7.21
CA ARG A 39 5.77 -0.22 -7.16
C ARG A 39 5.33 -0.53 -5.72
N ALA A 40 6.21 -1.17 -4.94
CA ALA A 40 5.93 -1.44 -3.53
C ALA A 40 5.73 -0.15 -2.74
N GLU A 41 6.60 0.84 -2.95
CA GLU A 41 6.49 2.17 -2.32
C GLU A 41 5.17 2.85 -2.68
N SER A 42 4.79 2.82 -3.96
CA SER A 42 3.53 3.41 -4.41
C SER A 42 2.33 2.74 -3.73
N ASN A 43 2.34 1.42 -3.61
CA ASN A 43 1.26 0.70 -2.93
C ASN A 43 1.19 1.06 -1.45
N ARG A 44 2.32 1.22 -0.78
CA ARG A 44 2.36 1.66 0.62
C ARG A 44 1.83 3.09 0.78
N PHE A 45 2.17 3.95 -0.14
CA PHE A 45 1.63 5.32 -0.17
C PHE A 45 0.11 5.31 -0.28
N TYR A 46 -0.45 4.51 -1.19
CA TYR A 46 -1.90 4.40 -1.35
C TYR A 46 -2.56 3.77 -0.13
N ALA A 47 -1.91 2.79 0.50
CA ALA A 47 -2.42 2.20 1.74
C ALA A 47 -2.53 3.25 2.85
N ASP A 48 -1.49 4.04 3.05
CA ASP A 48 -1.46 5.10 4.04
C ASP A 48 -2.50 6.18 3.74
N PHE A 49 -2.62 6.56 2.47
CA PHE A 49 -3.61 7.53 2.03
C PHE A 49 -5.05 7.06 2.32
N GLU A 50 -5.37 5.81 1.98
CA GLU A 50 -6.69 5.24 2.24
C GLU A 50 -6.99 5.13 3.74
N ALA A 51 -6.00 4.71 4.54
CA ALA A 51 -6.15 4.62 5.98
C ALA A 51 -6.45 6.00 6.60
N GLU A 52 -5.73 7.03 6.16
CA GLU A 52 -5.94 8.40 6.62
C GLU A 52 -7.30 8.93 6.20
N HIS A 53 -7.72 8.64 4.96
CA HIS A 53 -9.01 9.06 4.45
C HIS A 53 -10.16 8.43 5.26
N LEU A 54 -10.07 7.15 5.58
CA LEU A 54 -11.05 6.45 6.40
C LEU A 54 -11.11 7.04 7.82
N ARG A 55 -9.95 7.33 8.41
CA ARG A 55 -9.86 7.93 9.74
C ARG A 55 -10.54 9.30 9.78
N ARG A 56 -10.29 10.13 8.78
CA ARG A 56 -10.90 11.47 8.67
C ARG A 56 -12.42 11.38 8.51
N GLY A 57 -12.88 10.43 7.69
CA GLY A 57 -14.31 10.19 7.52
C GLY A 57 -15.00 9.83 8.83
N GLN A 58 -14.37 8.98 9.63
CA GLN A 58 -14.88 8.60 10.95
C GLN A 58 -14.89 9.78 11.93
N GLU A 59 -13.86 10.60 11.93
CA GLU A 59 -13.79 11.81 12.76
C GLU A 59 -14.90 12.80 12.40
N ASP A 60 -15.13 13.03 11.11
CA ASP A 60 -16.17 13.93 10.64
C ASP A 60 -17.56 13.45 11.05
N VAL A 61 -17.82 12.16 10.94
CA VAL A 61 -19.09 11.56 11.40
C VAL A 61 -19.26 11.76 12.90
N SER A 62 -18.20 11.56 13.69
CA SER A 62 -18.25 11.77 15.14
C SER A 62 -18.53 13.22 15.51
N ARG A 63 -17.98 14.18 14.78
CA ARG A 63 -18.22 15.61 15.00
C ARG A 63 -19.63 16.04 14.62
N ALA A 64 -20.22 15.37 13.63
CA ALA A 64 -21.56 15.69 13.15
C ALA A 64 -22.67 15.25 14.13
N ARG A 65 -22.37 14.41 15.09
CA ARG A 65 -23.35 13.96 16.10
C ARG A 65 -23.60 15.06 17.13
N PRO A 66 -24.87 15.40 17.38
CA PRO A 66 -25.22 16.34 18.42
C PRO A 66 -24.91 15.82 19.84
#